data_ae5b02e6aa871c2a2c631cdbbee1fd5a
#
_entry.id   ae5b02e6aa871c2a2c631cdbbee1fd5a
#
_cell.length_a   1.000
_cell.length_b   1.000
_cell.length_c   1.000
_cell.angle_alpha   90.00
_cell.angle_beta   90.00
_cell.angle_gamma   90.00
#
_symmetry.space_group_name_H-M   'P 1'
#
loop_
_entity.id
_entity.type
_entity.pdbx_description
1 polymer ?
#
loop_
_entity_poly.entity_id
_entity_poly.type
_entity_poly.pdbx_seq_one_letter_code
_entity_poly.pdbx_strand_id
1 'polypeptide(L)'
;EEKEPNSITYVALGDSICAGIGLTTVQYAHNLMGVDVSFNFKGYPEACYVGQVGKSLNLDRDHAINLGLPGVMSKDMVELVKTGTMAEMNTLSGCQYNYPEFVDYIKSADVISIQLGSNDAFVPTVVSFGEATNWKSEDLASIVLSGNLRGSSKETEDALNESLKKLSLTRSEKDAVWNLFFSGMNKICENAYPESSSNLRQIVATVKELNPDAQILIIGATNPVPLLPSWSNYFSTVSYT
;
A
#
# COMPACT_ATOMS: atom_id res chain seq x y z
N GLU A 1 34.00 8.69 -17.11
CA GLU A 1 33.47 7.82 -18.19
C GLU A 1 32.00 7.63 -17.92
N GLU A 2 31.13 8.09 -18.83
CA GLU A 2 29.70 7.79 -18.79
C GLU A 2 29.55 6.28 -18.98
N LYS A 3 28.93 5.60 -18.02
CA LYS A 3 28.56 4.19 -18.18
C LYS A 3 27.44 4.10 -19.20
N GLU A 4 27.56 3.19 -20.16
CA GLU A 4 26.45 2.84 -21.04
C GLU A 4 25.22 2.47 -20.20
N PRO A 5 24.01 2.90 -20.58
CA PRO A 5 22.79 2.53 -19.86
C PRO A 5 22.69 1.02 -19.75
N ASN A 6 22.34 0.54 -18.56
CA ASN A 6 22.10 -0.87 -18.37
C ASN A 6 20.89 -1.30 -19.22
N SER A 7 21.00 -2.40 -19.94
CA SER A 7 19.95 -2.88 -20.84
C SER A 7 18.84 -3.66 -20.14
N ILE A 8 18.97 -3.92 -18.82
CA ILE A 8 17.93 -4.63 -18.06
C ILE A 8 16.70 -3.78 -17.87
N THR A 9 15.54 -4.39 -17.90
CA THR A 9 14.25 -3.76 -17.60
C THR A 9 13.80 -4.13 -16.19
N TYR A 10 13.64 -3.11 -15.36
CA TYR A 10 13.12 -3.22 -14.00
C TYR A 10 11.67 -2.75 -13.93
N VAL A 11 10.79 -3.57 -13.38
CA VAL A 11 9.37 -3.26 -13.17
C VAL A 11 9.03 -3.40 -11.69
N ALA A 12 8.36 -2.42 -11.12
CA ALA A 12 7.91 -2.45 -9.73
C ALA A 12 6.39 -2.53 -9.68
N LEU A 13 5.86 -3.58 -9.04
CA LEU A 13 4.46 -3.74 -8.68
C LEU A 13 4.27 -3.31 -7.23
N GLY A 14 3.24 -2.53 -6.94
CA GLY A 14 3.02 -2.12 -5.57
C GLY A 14 1.84 -1.17 -5.36
N ASP A 15 1.77 -0.63 -4.15
CA ASP A 15 0.74 0.30 -3.71
C ASP A 15 1.21 1.78 -3.77
N SER A 16 0.61 2.64 -2.95
CA SER A 16 0.95 4.07 -2.88
C SER A 16 2.40 4.36 -2.49
N ILE A 17 3.02 3.47 -1.72
CA ILE A 17 4.44 3.59 -1.34
C ILE A 17 5.32 3.34 -2.57
N CYS A 18 5.02 2.31 -3.33
CA CYS A 18 5.66 2.06 -4.62
C CYS A 18 5.49 3.25 -5.57
N ALA A 19 4.27 3.74 -5.69
CA ALA A 19 3.97 4.93 -6.51
C ALA A 19 4.71 6.19 -6.06
N GLY A 20 5.18 6.27 -4.82
CA GLY A 20 5.86 7.45 -4.27
C GLY A 20 4.90 8.58 -3.87
N ILE A 21 3.68 8.23 -3.46
CA ILE A 21 2.70 9.22 -3.00
C ILE A 21 3.26 10.01 -1.83
N GLY A 22 3.12 11.35 -1.90
CA GLY A 22 3.62 12.29 -0.88
C GLY A 22 5.05 12.75 -1.09
N LEU A 23 5.80 12.20 -2.06
CA LEU A 23 7.18 12.62 -2.36
C LEU A 23 7.27 13.74 -3.40
N THR A 24 6.24 13.91 -4.22
CA THR A 24 6.08 15.10 -5.07
C THR A 24 4.61 15.48 -5.17
N THR A 25 4.39 16.77 -5.36
CA THR A 25 3.08 17.32 -5.60
C THR A 25 2.70 17.08 -7.05
N VAL A 26 1.80 16.38 -7.50
CA VAL A 26 1.07 16.71 -8.72
C VAL A 26 1.03 15.71 -9.87
N GLN A 27 2.05 14.95 -10.19
CA GLN A 27 2.02 14.24 -11.49
C GLN A 27 1.45 12.82 -11.44
N TYR A 28 1.24 12.31 -10.24
CA TYR A 28 0.84 10.94 -10.01
C TYR A 28 -0.63 10.76 -9.70
N ALA A 29 -1.21 11.69 -9.00
CA ALA A 29 -2.56 11.57 -8.51
C ALA A 29 -3.41 12.71 -9.06
N HIS A 30 -4.02 12.49 -10.18
CA HIS A 30 -5.26 13.18 -10.44
C HIS A 30 -6.35 12.42 -9.68
N ASN A 31 -6.50 12.80 -8.40
CA ASN A 31 -7.69 12.55 -7.61
C ASN A 31 -7.93 11.16 -6.99
N LEU A 32 -7.49 11.03 -5.75
CA LEU A 32 -7.90 9.96 -4.83
C LEU A 32 -9.37 10.03 -4.38
N MET A 33 -10.14 11.04 -4.84
CA MET A 33 -11.51 11.32 -4.38
C MET A 33 -12.48 11.57 -5.53
N GLY A 34 -12.48 10.72 -6.55
CA GLY A 34 -13.58 10.68 -7.52
C GLY A 34 -13.35 11.32 -8.87
N VAL A 35 -12.11 11.41 -9.35
CA VAL A 35 -11.79 11.86 -10.72
C VAL A 35 -10.74 10.93 -11.36
N ASP A 36 -10.85 10.73 -12.67
CA ASP A 36 -9.94 9.92 -13.48
C ASP A 36 -8.47 10.10 -13.12
N VAL A 37 -7.90 9.02 -12.62
CA VAL A 37 -6.47 8.95 -12.30
C VAL A 37 -5.78 8.22 -13.43
N SER A 38 -5.15 8.97 -14.32
CA SER A 38 -4.20 8.38 -15.24
C SER A 38 -2.82 8.34 -14.59
N PHE A 39 -2.28 7.15 -14.37
CA PHE A 39 -0.91 6.99 -13.90
C PHE A 39 0.05 6.99 -15.07
N ASN A 40 1.11 7.79 -14.93
CA ASN A 40 2.24 7.72 -15.83
C ASN A 40 3.32 6.83 -15.22
N PHE A 41 3.38 5.58 -15.63
CA PHE A 41 4.31 4.58 -15.11
C PHE A 41 5.79 4.89 -15.31
N LYS A 42 6.09 5.91 -16.09
CA LYS A 42 7.45 6.43 -16.33
C LYS A 42 7.69 7.80 -15.67
N GLY A 43 6.63 8.48 -15.22
CA GLY A 43 6.67 9.82 -14.65
C GLY A 43 6.75 9.90 -13.12
N TYR A 44 7.08 8.83 -12.44
CA TYR A 44 7.13 8.73 -10.98
C TYR A 44 8.22 9.61 -10.34
N PRO A 45 8.10 9.96 -9.03
CA PRO A 45 9.11 10.74 -8.32
C PRO A 45 10.46 10.03 -8.27
N GLU A 46 11.55 10.74 -8.54
CA GLU A 46 12.89 10.16 -8.42
C GLU A 46 13.22 9.73 -6.99
N ALA A 47 12.62 10.39 -6.00
CA ALA A 47 12.83 10.10 -4.59
C ALA A 47 12.12 8.82 -4.11
N CYS A 48 11.17 8.25 -4.86
CA CYS A 48 10.59 6.95 -4.50
C CYS A 48 11.61 5.82 -4.68
N TYR A 49 11.38 4.68 -4.03
CA TYR A 49 12.35 3.60 -4.08
C TYR A 49 12.61 3.09 -5.51
N VAL A 50 11.60 3.10 -6.38
CA VAL A 50 11.73 2.71 -7.79
C VAL A 50 12.68 3.66 -8.52
N GLY A 51 12.57 4.96 -8.27
CA GLY A 51 13.48 5.96 -8.81
C GLY A 51 14.93 5.76 -8.31
N GLN A 52 15.07 5.45 -7.02
CA GLN A 52 16.40 5.20 -6.44
C GLN A 52 17.03 3.91 -6.99
N VAL A 53 16.25 2.84 -7.17
CA VAL A 53 16.73 1.61 -7.81
C VAL A 53 17.12 1.86 -9.26
N GLY A 54 16.27 2.52 -10.03
CA GLY A 54 16.58 2.89 -11.42
C GLY A 54 17.88 3.68 -11.54
N LYS A 55 18.06 4.68 -10.68
CA LYS A 55 19.30 5.49 -10.62
C LYS A 55 20.52 4.63 -10.23
N SER A 56 20.38 3.76 -9.24
CA SER A 56 21.48 2.89 -8.78
C SER A 56 21.93 1.89 -9.84
N LEU A 57 21.00 1.45 -10.68
CA LEU A 57 21.25 0.54 -11.79
C LEU A 57 21.57 1.26 -13.12
N ASN A 58 21.61 2.59 -13.10
CA ASN A 58 21.79 3.43 -14.29
C ASN A 58 20.76 3.15 -15.39
N LEU A 59 19.48 2.99 -14.99
CA LEU A 59 18.35 2.79 -15.90
C LEU A 59 17.67 4.12 -16.20
N ASP A 60 17.27 4.30 -17.44
CA ASP A 60 16.36 5.38 -17.82
C ASP A 60 14.90 5.02 -17.49
N ARG A 61 13.99 5.94 -17.82
CA ARG A 61 12.55 5.77 -17.53
C ARG A 61 11.85 4.76 -18.44
N ASP A 62 12.48 4.37 -19.54
CA ASP A 62 11.99 3.32 -20.43
C ASP A 62 12.35 1.91 -19.91
N HIS A 63 13.37 1.84 -19.08
CA HIS A 63 13.87 0.60 -18.48
C HIS A 63 13.57 0.46 -16.97
N ALA A 64 13.05 1.51 -16.33
CA ALA A 64 12.61 1.47 -14.95
C ALA A 64 11.14 1.90 -14.86
N ILE A 65 10.23 0.94 -14.77
CA ILE A 65 8.79 1.12 -14.83
C ILE A 65 8.18 0.97 -13.45
N ASN A 66 7.35 1.94 -13.04
CA ASN A 66 6.67 1.91 -11.76
C ASN A 66 5.17 1.65 -11.94
N LEU A 67 4.75 0.43 -11.68
CA LEU A 67 3.34 0.00 -11.70
C LEU A 67 2.69 0.09 -10.30
N GLY A 68 3.17 0.98 -9.45
CA GLY A 68 2.57 1.25 -8.14
C GLY A 68 1.23 1.99 -8.29
N LEU A 69 0.19 1.48 -7.63
CA LEU A 69 -1.17 2.01 -7.68
C LEU A 69 -1.69 2.31 -6.26
N PRO A 70 -2.01 3.58 -5.95
CA PRO A 70 -2.52 3.95 -4.63
C PRO A 70 -3.80 3.21 -4.24
N GLY A 71 -3.89 2.78 -2.99
CA GLY A 71 -5.06 2.09 -2.47
C GLY A 71 -5.24 0.65 -2.95
N VAL A 72 -4.41 0.16 -3.86
CA VAL A 72 -4.49 -1.23 -4.35
C VAL A 72 -4.27 -2.20 -3.18
N MET A 73 -5.12 -3.19 -3.07
CA MET A 73 -4.98 -4.31 -2.15
C MET A 73 -4.42 -5.52 -2.89
N SER A 74 -3.94 -6.51 -2.15
CA SER A 74 -3.34 -7.70 -2.77
C SER A 74 -4.32 -8.44 -3.70
N LYS A 75 -5.60 -8.51 -3.35
CA LYS A 75 -6.65 -9.10 -4.20
C LYS A 75 -6.83 -8.39 -5.53
N ASP A 76 -6.72 -7.06 -5.54
CA ASP A 76 -6.84 -6.25 -6.75
C ASP A 76 -5.65 -6.49 -7.68
N MET A 77 -4.45 -6.60 -7.09
CA MET A 77 -3.24 -6.90 -7.86
C MET A 77 -3.26 -8.29 -8.50
N VAL A 78 -3.96 -9.27 -7.91
CA VAL A 78 -4.17 -10.60 -8.55
C VAL A 78 -4.88 -10.46 -9.89
N GLU A 79 -5.87 -9.58 -10.02
CA GLU A 79 -6.54 -9.30 -11.29
C GLU A 79 -5.65 -8.49 -12.25
N LEU A 80 -5.00 -7.47 -11.73
CA LEU A 80 -4.15 -6.57 -12.52
C LEU A 80 -2.97 -7.28 -13.18
N VAL A 81 -2.31 -8.21 -12.50
CA VAL A 81 -1.22 -8.96 -13.13
C VAL A 81 -1.70 -9.93 -14.21
N LYS A 82 -2.97 -10.36 -14.17
CA LYS A 82 -3.55 -11.25 -15.18
C LYS A 82 -3.98 -10.51 -16.45
N THR A 83 -4.62 -9.37 -16.30
CA THR A 83 -5.34 -8.70 -17.39
C THR A 83 -5.05 -7.20 -17.49
N GLY A 84 -4.39 -6.62 -16.49
CA GLY A 84 -4.22 -5.18 -16.35
C GLY A 84 -5.50 -4.45 -15.92
N THR A 85 -6.57 -5.17 -15.61
CA THR A 85 -7.89 -4.60 -15.35
C THR A 85 -8.55 -5.25 -14.13
N MET A 86 -9.12 -4.43 -13.27
CA MET A 86 -10.03 -4.88 -12.21
C MET A 86 -11.45 -4.98 -12.80
N ALA A 87 -12.08 -6.16 -12.69
CA ALA A 87 -13.42 -6.38 -13.20
C ALA A 87 -14.45 -5.50 -12.48
N GLU A 88 -14.29 -5.33 -11.18
CA GLU A 88 -15.17 -4.54 -10.33
C GLU A 88 -14.38 -3.58 -9.44
N MET A 89 -15.05 -2.51 -9.02
CA MET A 89 -14.50 -1.58 -8.03
C MET A 89 -14.32 -2.30 -6.68
N ASN A 90 -13.16 -2.14 -6.08
CA ASN A 90 -12.96 -2.57 -4.70
C ASN A 90 -13.77 -1.68 -3.76
N THR A 91 -14.81 -2.21 -3.14
CA THR A 91 -15.74 -1.47 -2.29
C THR A 91 -15.11 -0.92 -1.00
N LEU A 92 -14.00 -1.49 -0.55
CA LEU A 92 -13.28 -1.00 0.63
C LEU A 92 -12.38 0.18 0.29
N SER A 93 -11.55 0.05 -0.73
CA SER A 93 -10.60 1.10 -1.12
C SER A 93 -11.21 2.15 -2.05
N GLY A 94 -12.33 1.83 -2.71
CA GLY A 94 -12.93 2.65 -3.75
C GLY A 94 -12.13 2.68 -5.05
N CYS A 95 -11.14 1.80 -5.21
CA CYS A 95 -10.26 1.76 -6.38
C CYS A 95 -10.84 0.87 -7.47
N GLN A 96 -10.69 1.32 -8.71
CA GLN A 96 -10.88 0.52 -9.91
C GLN A 96 -9.86 0.97 -10.94
N TYR A 97 -9.02 0.05 -11.40
CA TYR A 97 -7.94 0.35 -12.33
C TYR A 97 -8.10 -0.44 -13.62
N ASN A 98 -7.76 0.19 -14.74
CA ASN A 98 -7.80 -0.39 -16.08
C ASN A 98 -6.56 0.04 -16.86
N TYR A 99 -5.53 -0.80 -16.86
CA TYR A 99 -4.25 -0.58 -17.50
C TYR A 99 -3.79 -1.87 -18.21
N PRO A 100 -4.35 -2.21 -19.38
CA PRO A 100 -3.99 -3.44 -20.11
C PRO A 100 -2.49 -3.60 -20.36
N GLU A 101 -1.76 -2.49 -20.50
CA GLU A 101 -0.30 -2.45 -20.66
C GLU A 101 0.49 -3.01 -19.48
N PHE A 102 -0.12 -3.20 -18.33
CA PHE A 102 0.47 -3.84 -17.15
C PHE A 102 1.09 -5.19 -17.49
N VAL A 103 0.35 -5.99 -18.27
CA VAL A 103 0.76 -7.34 -18.68
C VAL A 103 1.99 -7.28 -19.59
N ASP A 104 2.06 -6.31 -20.48
CA ASP A 104 3.18 -6.17 -21.40
C ASP A 104 4.46 -5.75 -20.67
N TYR A 105 4.35 -4.85 -19.69
CA TYR A 105 5.48 -4.51 -18.83
C TYR A 105 5.99 -5.71 -18.03
N ILE A 106 5.10 -6.54 -17.45
CA ILE A 106 5.48 -7.76 -16.75
C ILE A 106 6.23 -8.72 -17.68
N LYS A 107 5.72 -8.92 -18.90
CA LYS A 107 6.34 -9.82 -19.88
C LYS A 107 7.73 -9.37 -20.34
N SER A 108 7.97 -8.08 -20.36
CA SER A 108 9.24 -7.50 -20.82
C SER A 108 10.29 -7.30 -19.73
N ALA A 109 9.95 -7.58 -18.47
CA ALA A 109 10.83 -7.31 -17.34
C ALA A 109 11.91 -8.36 -17.15
N ASP A 110 13.14 -7.93 -16.88
CA ASP A 110 14.21 -8.81 -16.39
C ASP A 110 14.13 -8.98 -14.86
N VAL A 111 13.75 -7.91 -14.17
CA VAL A 111 13.61 -7.88 -12.71
C VAL A 111 12.27 -7.27 -12.33
N ILE A 112 11.53 -7.94 -11.47
CA ILE A 112 10.25 -7.46 -10.93
C ILE A 112 10.32 -7.40 -9.42
N SER A 113 10.07 -6.21 -8.85
CA SER A 113 9.84 -6.08 -7.40
C SER A 113 8.35 -6.03 -7.10
N ILE A 114 7.94 -6.64 -6.00
CA ILE A 114 6.56 -6.66 -5.53
C ILE A 114 6.50 -6.14 -4.10
N GLN A 115 5.82 -5.00 -3.89
CA GLN A 115 5.61 -4.36 -2.59
C GLN A 115 4.11 -4.21 -2.36
N LEU A 116 3.52 -5.10 -1.58
CA LEU A 116 2.08 -5.20 -1.34
C LEU A 116 1.77 -5.68 0.08
N GLY A 117 0.50 -5.58 0.47
CA GLY A 117 -0.02 -6.09 1.72
C GLY A 117 -0.32 -5.00 2.75
N SER A 118 0.23 -3.81 2.61
CA SER A 118 -0.04 -2.69 3.52
C SER A 118 -1.53 -2.35 3.54
N ASN A 119 -2.15 -2.21 2.39
CA ASN A 119 -3.55 -1.83 2.26
C ASN A 119 -4.53 -2.92 2.71
N ASP A 120 -4.12 -4.18 2.73
CA ASP A 120 -4.97 -5.29 3.20
C ASP A 120 -5.33 -5.15 4.69
N ALA A 121 -4.48 -4.50 5.48
CA ALA A 121 -4.76 -4.15 6.87
C ALA A 121 -5.13 -2.66 7.03
N PHE A 122 -4.48 -1.76 6.31
CA PHE A 122 -4.67 -0.32 6.46
C PHE A 122 -6.07 0.13 6.03
N VAL A 123 -6.53 -0.27 4.86
CA VAL A 123 -7.83 0.15 4.33
C VAL A 123 -8.98 -0.31 5.24
N PRO A 124 -9.10 -1.59 5.64
CA PRO A 124 -10.12 -2.02 6.59
C PRO A 124 -10.04 -1.28 7.93
N THR A 125 -8.84 -0.94 8.38
CA THR A 125 -8.67 -0.17 9.62
C THR A 125 -9.23 1.24 9.48
N VAL A 126 -8.90 1.95 8.41
CA VAL A 126 -9.42 3.30 8.14
C VAL A 126 -10.95 3.28 8.04
N VAL A 127 -11.51 2.32 7.31
CA VAL A 127 -12.96 2.14 7.19
C VAL A 127 -13.60 1.89 8.57
N SER A 128 -13.04 0.97 9.37
CA SER A 128 -13.57 0.66 10.70
C SER A 128 -13.53 1.87 11.65
N PHE A 129 -12.48 2.69 11.59
CA PHE A 129 -12.43 3.95 12.35
C PHE A 129 -13.46 4.97 11.84
N GLY A 130 -13.64 5.05 10.52
CA GLY A 130 -14.69 5.89 9.92
C GLY A 130 -16.09 5.49 10.41
N GLU A 131 -16.41 4.21 10.36
CA GLU A 131 -17.68 3.66 10.84
C GLU A 131 -17.88 3.89 12.34
N ALA A 132 -16.86 3.64 13.16
CA ALA A 132 -16.91 3.84 14.60
C ALA A 132 -17.20 5.30 15.00
N THR A 133 -16.85 6.26 14.14
CA THR A 133 -17.07 7.68 14.34
C THR A 133 -18.21 8.27 13.50
N ASN A 134 -18.95 7.46 12.77
CA ASN A 134 -19.92 7.87 11.76
C ASN A 134 -19.34 8.89 10.77
N TRP A 135 -18.07 8.70 10.39
CA TRP A 135 -17.30 9.56 9.47
C TRP A 135 -17.25 11.03 9.90
N LYS A 136 -17.45 11.33 11.18
CA LYS A 136 -17.43 12.68 11.72
C LYS A 136 -16.04 13.24 11.95
N SER A 137 -15.02 12.42 11.87
CA SER A 137 -13.71 12.77 12.40
C SER A 137 -12.63 12.69 11.32
N GLU A 138 -12.44 13.79 10.61
CA GLU A 138 -11.20 14.03 9.86
C GLU A 138 -9.97 14.03 10.78
N ASP A 139 -10.15 14.43 12.05
CA ASP A 139 -9.10 14.50 13.05
C ASP A 139 -8.63 13.14 13.55
N LEU A 140 -9.46 12.07 13.47
CA LEU A 140 -9.06 10.75 13.95
C LEU A 140 -7.94 10.13 13.11
N ALA A 141 -7.99 10.31 11.79
CA ALA A 141 -6.91 9.88 10.91
C ALA A 141 -5.60 10.58 11.27
N SER A 142 -5.67 11.88 11.57
CA SER A 142 -4.51 12.66 12.02
C SER A 142 -3.98 12.18 13.37
N ILE A 143 -4.84 11.78 14.29
CA ILE A 143 -4.45 11.21 15.59
C ILE A 143 -3.75 9.87 15.42
N VAL A 144 -4.31 8.97 14.63
CA VAL A 144 -3.72 7.64 14.36
C VAL A 144 -2.40 7.77 13.60
N LEU A 145 -2.32 8.69 12.66
CA LEU A 145 -1.14 8.91 11.82
C LEU A 145 -0.09 9.86 12.44
N SER A 146 -0.46 10.62 13.47
CA SER A 146 0.43 11.63 14.08
C SER A 146 1.69 11.04 14.75
N GLY A 147 1.72 9.72 14.94
CA GLY A 147 2.79 9.06 15.66
C GLY A 147 2.87 9.41 17.15
N ASN A 148 1.85 10.07 17.70
CA ASN A 148 1.79 10.42 19.13
C ASN A 148 1.33 9.24 20.01
N LEU A 149 0.78 8.17 19.38
CA LEU A 149 0.39 6.94 20.06
C LEU A 149 1.61 6.02 20.17
N ARG A 150 2.56 6.41 21.00
CA ARG A 150 3.86 5.75 21.16
C ARG A 150 4.06 5.31 22.61
N GLY A 151 4.90 4.27 22.79
CA GLY A 151 5.39 3.87 24.10
C GLY A 151 4.70 2.65 24.67
N SER A 152 4.67 2.54 26.00
CA SER A 152 4.01 1.45 26.71
C SER A 152 2.50 1.43 26.43
N SER A 153 1.84 0.30 26.68
CA SER A 153 0.38 0.20 26.57
C SER A 153 -0.33 1.31 27.34
N LYS A 154 0.17 1.66 28.53
CA LYS A 154 -0.41 2.70 29.35
C LYS A 154 -0.20 4.11 28.79
N GLU A 155 0.99 4.41 28.29
CA GLU A 155 1.27 5.71 27.64
C GLU A 155 0.42 5.90 26.40
N THR A 156 0.24 4.82 25.62
CA THR A 156 -0.63 4.83 24.44
C THR A 156 -2.10 5.00 24.84
N GLU A 157 -2.55 4.35 25.91
CA GLU A 157 -3.89 4.52 26.48
C GLU A 157 -4.14 5.96 26.92
N ASP A 158 -3.22 6.54 27.67
CA ASP A 158 -3.34 7.90 28.17
C ASP A 158 -3.34 8.90 27.00
N ALA A 159 -2.47 8.73 26.03
CA ALA A 159 -2.39 9.58 24.83
C ALA A 159 -3.68 9.49 23.98
N LEU A 160 -4.23 8.29 23.81
CA LEU A 160 -5.49 8.10 23.08
C LEU A 160 -6.66 8.77 23.84
N ASN A 161 -6.74 8.57 25.15
CA ASN A 161 -7.77 9.19 25.97
C ASN A 161 -7.73 10.72 25.89
N GLU A 162 -6.54 11.33 25.99
CA GLU A 162 -6.40 12.78 25.87
C GLU A 162 -6.77 13.27 24.46
N SER A 163 -6.47 12.50 23.44
CA SER A 163 -6.85 12.82 22.06
C SER A 163 -8.36 12.73 21.87
N LEU A 164 -8.99 11.67 22.36
CA LEU A 164 -10.44 11.48 22.27
C LEU A 164 -11.25 12.52 23.05
N LYS A 165 -10.70 13.10 24.10
CA LYS A 165 -11.36 14.20 24.84
C LYS A 165 -11.54 15.44 23.97
N LYS A 166 -10.64 15.68 23.03
CA LYS A 166 -10.66 16.85 22.14
C LYS A 166 -11.63 16.72 20.97
N LEU A 167 -12.11 15.49 20.70
CA LEU A 167 -13.00 15.22 19.58
C LEU A 167 -14.47 15.39 19.98
N SER A 168 -15.29 15.88 19.03
CA SER A 168 -16.73 16.01 19.17
C SER A 168 -17.45 14.67 18.97
N LEU A 169 -16.97 13.62 19.64
CA LEU A 169 -17.55 12.29 19.61
C LEU A 169 -18.42 12.04 20.83
N THR A 170 -19.49 11.30 20.64
CA THR A 170 -20.31 10.78 21.74
C THR A 170 -19.51 9.77 22.57
N ARG A 171 -20.01 9.43 23.76
CA ARG A 171 -19.39 8.42 24.60
C ARG A 171 -19.31 7.07 23.87
N SER A 172 -20.39 6.65 23.23
CA SER A 172 -20.44 5.39 22.48
C SER A 172 -19.42 5.35 21.33
N GLU A 173 -19.25 6.44 20.60
CA GLU A 173 -18.24 6.56 19.53
C GLU A 173 -16.81 6.48 20.10
N LYS A 174 -16.55 7.14 21.23
CA LYS A 174 -15.25 7.05 21.91
C LYS A 174 -14.94 5.64 22.39
N ASP A 175 -15.93 4.96 22.96
CA ASP A 175 -15.81 3.57 23.40
C ASP A 175 -15.58 2.63 22.20
N ALA A 176 -16.23 2.86 21.06
CA ALA A 176 -16.02 2.11 19.83
C ALA A 176 -14.59 2.30 19.27
N VAL A 177 -14.10 3.54 19.22
CA VAL A 177 -12.70 3.83 18.83
C VAL A 177 -11.71 3.16 19.77
N TRP A 178 -11.94 3.23 21.06
CA TRP A 178 -11.11 2.58 22.08
C TRP A 178 -11.01 1.06 21.84
N ASN A 179 -12.16 0.41 21.69
CA ASN A 179 -12.23 -1.04 21.45
C ASN A 179 -11.54 -1.43 20.13
N LEU A 180 -11.74 -0.63 19.08
CA LEU A 180 -11.09 -0.86 17.80
C LEU A 180 -9.58 -0.76 17.95
N PHE A 181 -9.07 0.24 18.64
CA PHE A 181 -7.65 0.49 18.81
C PHE A 181 -6.94 -0.65 19.57
N PHE A 182 -7.52 -1.13 20.67
CA PHE A 182 -6.87 -2.13 21.53
C PHE A 182 -7.17 -3.59 21.19
N SER A 183 -8.24 -3.88 20.45
CA SER A 183 -8.59 -5.25 20.08
C SER A 183 -8.97 -5.43 18.61
N GLY A 184 -9.71 -4.49 18.03
CA GLY A 184 -10.23 -4.61 16.67
C GLY A 184 -9.14 -4.63 15.62
N MET A 185 -8.09 -3.82 15.77
CA MET A 185 -6.97 -3.77 14.84
C MET A 185 -6.18 -5.07 14.78
N ASN A 186 -5.99 -5.75 15.91
CA ASN A 186 -5.38 -7.09 15.94
C ASN A 186 -6.18 -8.06 15.08
N LYS A 187 -7.49 -8.07 15.24
CA LYS A 187 -8.39 -8.93 14.48
C LYS A 187 -8.39 -8.62 12.98
N ILE A 188 -8.32 -7.33 12.63
CA ILE A 188 -8.18 -6.92 11.22
C ILE A 188 -6.88 -7.48 10.63
N CYS A 189 -5.75 -7.35 11.33
CA CYS A 189 -4.47 -7.90 10.89
C CYS A 189 -4.48 -9.42 10.79
N GLU A 190 -5.04 -10.12 11.79
CA GLU A 190 -5.18 -11.58 11.80
C GLU A 190 -6.02 -12.10 10.63
N ASN A 191 -7.06 -11.37 10.24
CA ASN A 191 -7.90 -11.72 9.09
C ASN A 191 -7.22 -11.39 7.75
N ALA A 192 -6.52 -10.27 7.66
CA ALA A 192 -5.87 -9.81 6.43
C ALA A 192 -4.67 -10.70 6.03
N TYR A 193 -3.94 -11.22 7.00
CA TYR A 193 -2.70 -11.96 6.75
C TYR A 193 -2.85 -13.21 5.87
N PRO A 194 -3.78 -14.14 6.14
CA PRO A 194 -3.94 -15.34 5.31
C PRO A 194 -4.33 -15.00 3.87
N GLU A 195 -5.19 -14.01 3.68
CA GLU A 195 -5.66 -13.59 2.37
C GLU A 195 -4.53 -12.92 1.57
N SER A 196 -3.85 -11.93 2.15
CA SER A 196 -2.77 -11.22 1.47
C SER A 196 -1.59 -12.15 1.14
N SER A 197 -1.27 -13.09 2.03
CA SER A 197 -0.26 -14.13 1.79
C SER A 197 -0.65 -15.06 0.63
N SER A 198 -1.91 -15.49 0.57
CA SER A 198 -2.43 -16.30 -0.53
C SER A 198 -2.40 -15.53 -1.86
N ASN A 199 -2.83 -14.27 -1.84
CA ASN A 199 -2.86 -13.42 -3.02
C ASN A 199 -1.43 -13.15 -3.53
N LEU A 200 -0.47 -12.91 -2.65
CA LEU A 200 0.92 -12.71 -3.03
C LEU A 200 1.50 -13.94 -3.77
N ARG A 201 1.20 -15.16 -3.29
CA ARG A 201 1.59 -16.40 -4.00
C ARG A 201 0.95 -16.50 -5.38
N GLN A 202 -0.33 -16.12 -5.53
CA GLN A 202 -1.01 -16.09 -6.82
C GLN A 202 -0.38 -15.06 -7.77
N ILE A 203 -0.05 -13.87 -7.27
CA ILE A 203 0.65 -12.83 -8.04
C ILE A 203 1.98 -13.37 -8.56
N VAL A 204 2.82 -13.94 -7.68
CA VAL A 204 4.11 -14.51 -8.07
C VAL A 204 3.93 -15.63 -9.10
N ALA A 205 2.98 -16.53 -8.90
CA ALA A 205 2.69 -17.60 -9.85
C ALA A 205 2.29 -17.04 -11.23
N THR A 206 1.37 -16.08 -11.26
CA THR A 206 0.93 -15.44 -12.52
C THR A 206 2.07 -14.69 -13.21
N VAL A 207 2.90 -13.97 -12.45
CA VAL A 207 4.09 -13.30 -13.00
C VAL A 207 5.05 -14.31 -13.62
N LYS A 208 5.26 -15.45 -12.95
CA LYS A 208 6.11 -16.53 -13.49
C LYS A 208 5.51 -17.26 -14.70
N GLU A 209 4.19 -17.35 -14.80
CA GLU A 209 3.51 -17.86 -16.00
C GLU A 209 3.69 -16.91 -17.20
N LEU A 210 3.58 -15.60 -16.95
CA LEU A 210 3.72 -14.57 -17.98
C LEU A 210 5.18 -14.36 -18.41
N ASN A 211 6.11 -14.48 -17.47
CA ASN A 211 7.53 -14.25 -17.65
C ASN A 211 8.37 -15.20 -16.75
N PRO A 212 8.65 -16.41 -17.23
CA PRO A 212 9.41 -17.41 -16.47
C PRO A 212 10.83 -16.96 -16.11
N ASP A 213 11.44 -16.13 -16.94
CA ASP A 213 12.83 -15.72 -16.81
C ASP A 213 13.03 -14.54 -15.86
N ALA A 214 11.98 -13.75 -15.57
CA ALA A 214 12.07 -12.62 -14.67
C ALA A 214 12.57 -13.01 -13.28
N GLN A 215 13.50 -12.23 -12.75
CA GLN A 215 13.87 -12.32 -11.32
C GLN A 215 12.83 -11.57 -10.49
N ILE A 216 12.26 -12.21 -9.47
CA ILE A 216 11.25 -11.64 -8.60
C ILE A 216 11.85 -11.32 -7.24
N LEU A 217 11.69 -10.07 -6.80
CA LEU A 217 12.06 -9.59 -5.48
C LEU A 217 10.78 -9.24 -4.69
N ILE A 218 10.57 -9.88 -3.58
CA ILE A 218 9.50 -9.52 -2.66
C ILE A 218 10.04 -8.45 -1.71
N ILE A 219 9.46 -7.26 -1.78
CA ILE A 219 9.69 -6.19 -0.82
C ILE A 219 8.57 -6.27 0.20
N GLY A 220 8.91 -6.39 1.48
CA GLY A 220 7.92 -6.51 2.54
C GLY A 220 6.92 -5.36 2.55
N ALA A 221 5.73 -5.65 3.06
CA ALA A 221 4.70 -4.63 3.25
C ALA A 221 5.23 -3.53 4.18
N THR A 222 5.06 -2.28 3.76
CA THR A 222 5.48 -1.13 4.57
C THR A 222 4.48 -0.90 5.69
N ASN A 223 4.95 -0.86 6.92
CA ASN A 223 4.11 -0.52 8.06
C ASN A 223 3.89 1.00 8.12
N PRO A 224 2.69 1.52 7.81
CA PRO A 224 2.42 2.95 7.82
C PRO A 224 2.29 3.50 9.27
N VAL A 225 2.15 2.61 10.26
CA VAL A 225 2.01 2.99 11.68
C VAL A 225 2.93 2.14 12.54
N PRO A 226 4.26 2.35 12.45
CA PRO A 226 5.29 1.44 12.99
C PRO A 226 5.28 1.25 14.51
N LEU A 227 4.43 1.98 15.20
CA LEU A 227 4.44 2.06 16.67
C LEU A 227 3.27 1.30 17.32
N LEU A 228 2.39 0.73 16.53
CA LEU A 228 1.33 -0.14 17.01
C LEU A 228 1.80 -1.60 17.01
N PRO A 229 1.88 -2.27 18.18
CA PRO A 229 2.43 -3.63 18.28
C PRO A 229 1.73 -4.66 17.36
N SER A 230 0.41 -4.57 17.23
CA SER A 230 -0.38 -5.45 16.35
C SER A 230 0.02 -5.31 14.89
N TRP A 231 0.27 -4.08 14.44
CA TRP A 231 0.68 -3.78 13.09
C TRP A 231 2.12 -4.22 12.82
N SER A 232 3.02 -4.00 13.78
CA SER A 232 4.40 -4.46 13.67
C SER A 232 4.48 -5.97 13.49
N ASN A 233 3.67 -6.74 14.19
CA ASN A 233 3.60 -8.20 14.05
C ASN A 233 3.05 -8.60 12.67
N TYR A 234 1.97 -7.98 12.18
CA TYR A 234 1.43 -8.23 10.86
C TYR A 234 2.47 -7.98 9.77
N PHE A 235 3.05 -6.78 9.76
CA PHE A 235 3.98 -6.39 8.69
C PHE A 235 5.30 -7.17 8.72
N SER A 236 5.79 -7.56 9.89
CA SER A 236 6.97 -8.43 9.96
C SER A 236 6.68 -9.82 9.39
N THR A 237 5.47 -10.32 9.53
CA THR A 237 5.10 -11.65 9.04
C THR A 237 4.85 -11.66 7.54
N VAL A 238 4.15 -10.66 6.99
CA VAL A 238 3.90 -10.53 5.53
C VAL A 238 5.20 -10.33 4.74
N SER A 239 6.23 -9.76 5.36
CA SER A 239 7.52 -9.52 4.71
C SER A 239 8.36 -10.77 4.45
N TYR A 240 8.03 -11.92 5.04
CA TYR A 240 8.87 -13.14 5.00
C TYR A 240 8.16 -14.36 4.39
N THR A 241 6.96 -14.19 3.83
CA THR A 241 6.21 -15.28 3.18
C THR A 241 6.16 -15.15 1.67
#